data_675c598c2b90ee1d55f37260c2590ae5
#
_entry.id   675c598c2b90ee1d55f37260c2590ae5
#
_cell.length_a   1.000
_cell.length_b   1.000
_cell.length_c   1.000
_cell.angle_alpha   90.00
_cell.angle_beta   90.00
_cell.angle_gamma   90.00
#
_symmetry.space_group_name_H-M   'P 1'
#
loop_
_entity.id
_entity.type
_entity.pdbx_description
1 polymer ?
#
loop_
_entity_poly.entity_id
_entity_poly.type
_entity_poly.pdbx_seq_one_letter_code
_entity_poly.pdbx_strand_id
1 'polypeptide(L)'
;MTGSNAQQTISQEKYVSVATFRKTGVAVATATWIVPVDGGRVGLLTSSASGKIRRLRNDPRLTLQPSDVRGRVKAGTSPVTGTAELVTSGPDFEALTSKVKAKYGLMVPIMRLVDSVRHLGKGPFPYADTGVVITLQG
;
A
#
# COMPACT_ATOMS: atom_id res chain seq x y z
N MET A 1 11.48 -9.12 18.34
CA MET A 1 11.39 -7.97 17.45
C MET A 1 10.90 -8.36 16.07
N THR A 2 9.98 -9.29 16.04
CA THR A 2 9.44 -9.84 14.80
C THR A 2 8.74 -8.78 13.95
N GLY A 3 7.97 -7.86 14.58
CA GLY A 3 7.32 -6.78 13.86
C GLY A 3 8.30 -5.86 13.16
N SER A 4 9.44 -5.54 13.79
CA SER A 4 10.48 -4.71 13.20
C SER A 4 11.14 -5.39 11.99
N ASN A 5 11.39 -6.69 12.08
CA ASN A 5 11.95 -7.46 10.97
C ASN A 5 10.95 -7.57 9.82
N ALA A 6 9.68 -7.77 10.12
CA ALA A 6 8.63 -7.82 9.11
C ALA A 6 8.51 -6.47 8.39
N GLN A 7 8.56 -5.36 9.14
CA GLN A 7 8.54 -4.03 8.55
C GLN A 7 9.71 -3.85 7.58
N GLN A 8 10.93 -4.19 8.00
CA GLN A 8 12.12 -4.03 7.15
C GLN A 8 12.00 -4.87 5.87
N THR A 9 11.60 -6.13 6.02
CA THR A 9 11.48 -7.02 4.88
C THR A 9 10.46 -6.51 3.87
N ILE A 10 9.31 -6.09 4.34
CA ILE A 10 8.22 -5.61 3.48
C ILE A 10 8.52 -4.22 2.93
N SER A 11 8.95 -3.28 3.79
CA SER A 11 9.10 -1.89 3.39
C SER A 11 10.29 -1.61 2.46
N GLN A 12 11.26 -2.52 2.39
CA GLN A 12 12.37 -2.41 1.46
C GLN A 12 11.99 -2.80 0.03
N GLU A 13 10.88 -3.49 -0.13
CA GLU A 13 10.42 -3.90 -1.45
C GLU A 13 9.89 -2.72 -2.25
N LYS A 14 10.09 -2.76 -3.56
CA LYS A 14 9.50 -1.77 -4.45
C LYS A 14 8.01 -2.02 -4.63
N TYR A 15 7.63 -3.28 -4.70
CA TYR A 15 6.23 -3.71 -4.83
C TYR A 15 5.94 -4.81 -3.85
N VAL A 16 4.72 -4.81 -3.31
CA VAL A 16 4.22 -5.91 -2.51
C VAL A 16 2.84 -6.31 -3.03
N SER A 17 2.56 -7.60 -2.94
CA SER A 17 1.22 -8.13 -3.18
C SER A 17 0.44 -7.96 -1.89
N VAL A 18 -0.66 -7.23 -1.95
CA VAL A 18 -1.56 -7.03 -0.81
C VAL A 18 -2.83 -7.82 -1.08
N ALA A 19 -3.14 -8.77 -0.23
CA ALA A 19 -4.36 -9.56 -0.30
C ALA A 19 -5.36 -9.07 0.73
N THR A 20 -6.54 -8.70 0.27
CA THR A 20 -7.67 -8.31 1.11
C THR A 20 -8.80 -9.31 0.88
N PHE A 21 -9.81 -9.32 1.78
CA PHE A 21 -10.76 -10.43 1.80
C PHE A 21 -12.17 -9.96 1.47
N ARG A 22 -12.84 -10.69 0.57
CA ARG A 22 -14.26 -10.51 0.30
C ARG A 22 -15.07 -11.03 1.48
N LYS A 23 -16.33 -10.67 1.53
CA LYS A 23 -17.26 -11.16 2.56
C LYS A 23 -17.32 -12.68 2.60
N THR A 24 -17.09 -13.32 1.48
CA THR A 24 -17.05 -14.78 1.37
C THR A 24 -15.77 -15.40 1.93
N GLY A 25 -14.77 -14.58 2.29
CA GLY A 25 -13.46 -15.05 2.73
C GLY A 25 -12.46 -15.23 1.61
N VAL A 26 -12.87 -15.02 0.36
CA VAL A 26 -11.97 -15.17 -0.79
C VAL A 26 -10.99 -14.00 -0.83
N ALA A 27 -9.69 -14.30 -0.93
CA ALA A 27 -8.63 -13.30 -1.01
C ALA A 27 -8.54 -12.72 -2.43
N VAL A 28 -8.32 -11.41 -2.49
CA VAL A 28 -8.05 -10.70 -3.75
C VAL A 28 -6.74 -9.96 -3.57
N ALA A 29 -5.74 -10.30 -4.36
CA ALA A 29 -4.39 -9.74 -4.25
C ALA A 29 -4.11 -8.77 -5.39
N THR A 30 -3.44 -7.66 -5.06
CA THR A 30 -2.99 -6.66 -6.03
C THR A 30 -1.61 -6.17 -5.65
N ALA A 31 -0.80 -5.84 -6.66
CA ALA A 31 0.51 -5.22 -6.42
C ALA A 31 0.33 -3.75 -6.05
N THR A 32 1.14 -3.27 -5.12
CA THR A 32 1.11 -1.89 -4.69
C THR A 32 2.50 -1.43 -4.23
N TRP A 33 2.68 -0.12 -4.14
CA TRP A 33 3.83 0.50 -3.49
C TRP A 33 3.66 0.40 -1.98
N ILE A 34 4.77 0.43 -1.26
CA ILE A 34 4.77 0.28 0.20
C ILE A 34 5.87 1.16 0.80
N VAL A 35 5.60 1.76 1.95
CA VAL A 35 6.59 2.55 2.69
C VAL A 35 6.51 2.20 4.18
N PRO A 36 7.61 2.40 4.92
CA PRO A 36 7.56 2.24 6.38
C PRO A 36 6.82 3.41 7.02
N VAL A 37 6.15 3.13 8.14
CA VAL A 37 5.46 4.11 8.96
C VAL A 37 5.96 3.95 10.40
N ASP A 38 5.88 5.01 11.19
CA ASP A 38 6.34 4.98 12.57
C ASP A 38 5.66 3.87 13.36
N GLY A 39 6.38 3.34 14.34
CA GLY A 39 5.86 2.29 15.22
C GLY A 39 5.96 0.89 14.63
N GLY A 40 6.85 0.68 13.65
CA GLY A 40 7.02 -0.63 13.04
C GLY A 40 5.91 -0.98 12.05
N ARG A 41 5.11 0.01 11.67
CA ARG A 41 4.01 -0.16 10.71
C ARG A 41 4.49 0.06 9.28
N VAL A 42 3.66 -0.31 8.33
CA VAL A 42 3.86 0.01 6.91
C VAL A 42 2.61 0.68 6.37
N GLY A 43 2.72 1.32 5.22
CA GLY A 43 1.58 2.02 4.64
C GLY A 43 1.62 2.09 3.14
N LEU A 44 0.46 2.36 2.56
CA LEU A 44 0.30 2.55 1.13
C LEU A 44 -0.78 3.60 0.85
N LEU A 45 -0.78 4.11 -0.38
CA LEU A 45 -1.82 5.02 -0.86
C LEU A 45 -2.63 4.30 -1.94
N THR A 46 -3.92 4.54 -1.94
CA THR A 46 -4.83 3.95 -2.93
C THR A 46 -6.07 4.82 -3.10
N SER A 47 -6.92 4.46 -4.05
CA SER A 47 -8.18 5.17 -4.28
C SER A 47 -9.27 4.68 -3.34
N SER A 48 -10.04 5.62 -2.80
CA SER A 48 -11.22 5.29 -1.97
C SER A 48 -12.26 4.49 -2.76
N ALA A 49 -12.23 4.57 -4.08
CA ALA A 49 -13.14 3.84 -4.95
C ALA A 49 -12.66 2.43 -5.28
N SER A 50 -11.46 2.05 -4.82
CA SER A 50 -10.91 0.72 -5.14
C SER A 50 -11.65 -0.39 -4.40
N GLY A 51 -11.62 -1.58 -4.99
CA GLY A 51 -12.16 -2.77 -4.33
C GLY A 51 -11.41 -3.09 -3.04
N LYS A 52 -10.10 -2.78 -3.00
CA LYS A 52 -9.27 -2.96 -1.81
C LYS A 52 -9.85 -2.20 -0.61
N ILE A 53 -10.20 -0.94 -0.79
CA ILE A 53 -10.78 -0.13 0.28
C ILE A 53 -12.12 -0.68 0.72
N ARG A 54 -12.97 -1.07 -0.24
CA ARG A 54 -14.27 -1.66 0.08
C ARG A 54 -14.10 -2.92 0.92
N ARG A 55 -13.16 -3.78 0.55
CA ARG A 55 -12.91 -5.01 1.30
C ARG A 55 -12.36 -4.72 2.69
N LEU A 56 -11.46 -3.73 2.84
CA LEU A 56 -10.89 -3.38 4.13
C LEU A 56 -11.90 -2.75 5.08
N ARG A 57 -12.89 -2.03 4.57
CA ARG A 57 -13.98 -1.52 5.41
C ARG A 57 -14.80 -2.64 6.00
N ASN A 58 -14.91 -3.75 5.28
CA ASN A 58 -15.67 -4.91 5.73
C ASN A 58 -14.81 -5.85 6.60
N ASP A 59 -13.54 -6.02 6.26
CA ASP A 59 -12.59 -6.88 6.99
C ASP A 59 -11.23 -6.20 6.96
N PRO A 60 -10.76 -5.64 8.09
CA PRO A 60 -9.51 -4.88 8.10
C PRO A 60 -8.26 -5.75 8.02
N ARG A 61 -8.38 -7.06 8.03
CA ARG A 61 -7.23 -7.95 7.91
C ARG A 61 -6.73 -7.98 6.48
N LEU A 62 -5.41 -8.11 6.34
CA LEU A 62 -4.79 -8.27 5.05
C LEU A 62 -3.49 -9.06 5.18
N THR A 63 -2.94 -9.50 4.05
CA THR A 63 -1.59 -10.07 4.01
C THR A 63 -0.75 -9.31 3.00
N LEU A 64 0.56 -9.30 3.25
CA LEU A 64 1.54 -8.63 2.42
C LEU A 64 2.65 -9.63 2.10
N GLN A 65 3.08 -9.65 0.84
CA GLN A 65 4.17 -10.53 0.43
C GLN A 65 4.98 -9.83 -0.66
N PRO A 66 6.32 -9.89 -0.62
CA PRO A 66 7.14 -9.29 -1.67
C PRO A 66 6.73 -9.78 -3.06
N SER A 67 6.64 -8.87 -4.00
CA SER A 67 6.19 -9.20 -5.36
C SER A 67 6.87 -8.34 -6.41
N ASP A 68 6.62 -8.66 -7.68
CA ASP A 68 6.96 -7.78 -8.79
C ASP A 68 5.78 -6.83 -9.07
N VAL A 69 5.95 -5.99 -10.09
CA VAL A 69 4.94 -4.98 -10.46
C VAL A 69 3.62 -5.62 -10.88
N ARG A 70 3.63 -6.85 -11.32
CA ARG A 70 2.43 -7.58 -11.74
C ARG A 70 1.76 -8.33 -10.60
N GLY A 71 2.34 -8.27 -9.41
CA GLY A 71 1.79 -8.96 -8.24
C GLY A 71 2.23 -10.40 -8.10
N ARG A 72 3.18 -10.86 -8.91
CA ARG A 72 3.73 -12.21 -8.75
C ARG A 72 4.65 -12.22 -7.55
N VAL A 73 4.33 -13.07 -6.58
CA VAL A 73 5.11 -13.14 -5.35
C VAL A 73 6.50 -13.72 -5.60
N LYS A 74 7.47 -13.23 -4.85
CA LYS A 74 8.86 -13.66 -4.98
C LYS A 74 9.03 -15.02 -4.33
N ALA A 75 9.81 -15.89 -5.02
CA ALA A 75 10.12 -17.21 -4.50
C ALA A 75 10.87 -17.12 -3.17
N GLY A 76 10.60 -18.04 -2.27
CA GLY A 76 11.25 -18.09 -0.97
C GLY A 76 10.71 -17.11 0.06
N THR A 77 9.64 -16.39 -0.27
CA THR A 77 9.01 -15.45 0.67
C THR A 77 7.70 -16.03 1.21
N SER A 78 7.28 -15.50 2.35
CA SER A 78 6.01 -15.87 2.99
C SER A 78 5.15 -14.64 3.22
N PRO A 79 3.82 -14.78 3.20
CA PRO A 79 2.96 -13.65 3.50
C PRO A 79 3.06 -13.23 4.96
N VAL A 80 2.94 -11.92 5.19
CA VAL A 80 2.90 -11.33 6.53
C VAL A 80 1.50 -10.81 6.75
N THR A 81 0.89 -11.16 7.87
CA THR A 81 -0.46 -10.71 8.21
C THR A 81 -0.41 -9.34 8.88
N GLY A 82 -1.38 -8.52 8.58
CA GLY A 82 -1.53 -7.21 9.21
C GLY A 82 -2.97 -6.81 9.36
N THR A 83 -3.15 -5.71 10.09
CA THR A 83 -4.46 -5.08 10.29
C THR A 83 -4.39 -3.65 9.79
N ALA A 84 -5.35 -3.24 8.97
CA ALA A 84 -5.36 -1.96 8.30
C ALA A 84 -6.21 -0.93 9.03
N GLU A 85 -5.73 0.31 9.00
CA GLU A 85 -6.49 1.49 9.39
C GLU A 85 -6.51 2.44 8.20
N LEU A 86 -7.69 2.94 7.85
CA LEU A 86 -7.86 3.83 6.70
C LEU A 86 -7.78 5.28 7.16
N VAL A 87 -6.98 6.08 6.47
CA VAL A 87 -6.82 7.50 6.77
C VAL A 87 -6.97 8.31 5.48
N THR A 88 -7.69 9.43 5.55
CA THR A 88 -7.93 10.31 4.40
C THR A 88 -7.40 11.72 4.62
N SER A 89 -6.97 12.03 5.83
CA SER A 89 -6.42 13.32 6.20
C SER A 89 -5.65 13.18 7.51
N GLY A 90 -5.00 14.25 7.92
CA GLY A 90 -4.29 14.32 9.20
C GLY A 90 -2.85 13.87 9.11
N PRO A 91 -2.16 13.80 10.28
CA PRO A 91 -0.71 13.57 10.31
C PRO A 91 -0.28 12.26 9.66
N ASP A 92 -1.01 11.18 9.87
CA ASP A 92 -0.65 9.88 9.29
C ASP A 92 -0.76 9.90 7.76
N PHE A 93 -1.82 10.52 7.23
CA PHE A 93 -2.01 10.64 5.79
C PHE A 93 -0.90 11.51 5.17
N GLU A 94 -0.57 12.62 5.80
CA GLU A 94 0.46 13.53 5.32
C GLU A 94 1.85 12.87 5.37
N ALA A 95 2.16 12.19 6.44
CA ALA A 95 3.42 11.46 6.58
C ALA A 95 3.54 10.36 5.51
N LEU A 96 2.45 9.64 5.28
CA LEU A 96 2.40 8.58 4.29
C LEU A 96 2.63 9.13 2.88
N THR A 97 1.98 10.23 2.54
CA THR A 97 2.16 10.89 1.25
C THR A 97 3.60 11.35 1.05
N SER A 98 4.20 11.95 2.07
CA SER A 98 5.60 12.38 2.02
C SER A 98 6.55 11.20 1.79
N LYS A 99 6.32 10.09 2.49
CA LYS A 99 7.18 8.90 2.38
C LYS A 99 7.05 8.24 1.01
N VAL A 100 5.85 8.20 0.45
CA VAL A 100 5.64 7.68 -0.90
C VAL A 100 6.40 8.55 -1.91
N LYS A 101 6.30 9.87 -1.79
CA LYS A 101 7.05 10.78 -2.65
C LYS A 101 8.56 10.59 -2.52
N ALA A 102 9.05 10.41 -1.30
CA ALA A 102 10.48 10.23 -1.06
C ALA A 102 11.00 8.93 -1.67
N LYS A 103 10.29 7.83 -1.47
CA LYS A 103 10.72 6.51 -1.95
C LYS A 103 10.57 6.36 -3.47
N TYR A 104 9.49 6.87 -4.03
CA TYR A 104 9.14 6.67 -5.43
C TYR A 104 9.25 7.97 -6.26
N GLY A 105 9.96 8.96 -5.73
CA GLY A 105 10.02 10.30 -6.31
C GLY A 105 10.51 10.34 -7.75
N LEU A 106 11.45 9.47 -8.10
CA LEU A 106 11.98 9.41 -9.47
C LEU A 106 10.93 8.89 -10.46
N MET A 107 9.95 8.14 -9.97
CA MET A 107 8.87 7.60 -10.79
C MET A 107 7.69 8.54 -10.94
N VAL A 108 7.50 9.42 -9.95
CA VAL A 108 6.34 10.32 -9.91
C VAL A 108 6.30 11.28 -11.11
N PRO A 109 7.39 11.94 -11.52
CA PRO A 109 7.32 12.83 -12.68
C PRO A 109 6.89 12.13 -13.96
N ILE A 110 7.34 10.89 -14.16
CA ILE A 110 6.96 10.09 -15.33
C ILE A 110 5.47 9.76 -15.27
N MET A 111 5.00 9.34 -14.10
CA MET A 111 3.59 9.03 -13.88
C MET A 111 2.72 10.27 -14.04
N ARG A 112 3.17 11.42 -13.55
CA ARG A 112 2.47 12.68 -13.70
C ARG A 112 2.30 13.05 -15.18
N LEU A 113 3.34 12.83 -15.97
CA LEU A 113 3.28 13.13 -17.39
C LEU A 113 2.22 12.29 -18.08
N VAL A 114 2.19 10.99 -17.78
CA VAL A 114 1.19 10.07 -18.31
C VAL A 114 -0.20 10.49 -17.85
N ASP A 115 -0.35 10.77 -16.57
CA ASP A 115 -1.63 11.18 -15.97
C ASP A 115 -2.10 12.52 -16.54
N SER A 116 -1.21 13.45 -16.81
CA SER A 116 -1.56 14.74 -17.39
C SER A 116 -2.18 14.58 -18.77
N VAL A 117 -1.74 13.59 -19.54
CA VAL A 117 -2.35 13.28 -20.83
C VAL A 117 -3.74 12.70 -20.65
N ARG A 118 -3.94 11.86 -19.63
CA ARG A 118 -5.22 11.16 -19.40
C ARG A 118 -6.19 11.96 -18.55
N HIS A 119 -5.67 12.72 -17.58
CA HIS A 119 -6.45 13.37 -16.54
C HIS A 119 -6.00 14.81 -16.36
N LEU A 120 -6.14 15.60 -17.41
CA LEU A 120 -5.72 16.99 -17.39
C LEU A 120 -6.27 17.73 -16.18
N GLY A 121 -5.38 18.46 -15.49
CA GLY A 121 -5.74 19.27 -14.34
C GLY A 121 -5.74 18.54 -13.02
N LYS A 122 -5.48 17.23 -13.01
CA LYS A 122 -5.41 16.47 -11.76
C LYS A 122 -3.98 16.42 -11.24
N GLY A 123 -3.84 16.26 -9.92
CA GLY A 123 -2.55 16.22 -9.27
C GLY A 123 -1.78 14.94 -9.54
N PRO A 124 -0.59 14.80 -8.93
CA PRO A 124 0.30 13.68 -9.22
C PRO A 124 -0.25 12.31 -8.75
N PHE A 125 -1.20 12.32 -7.82
CA PHE A 125 -1.82 11.09 -7.31
C PHE A 125 -3.33 11.20 -7.41
N PRO A 126 -3.90 11.29 -8.63
CA PRO A 126 -5.33 11.58 -8.79
C PRO A 126 -6.23 10.50 -8.19
N TYR A 127 -5.73 9.29 -8.00
CA TYR A 127 -6.50 8.17 -7.44
C TYR A 127 -6.04 7.78 -6.04
N ALA A 128 -5.05 8.45 -5.48
CA ALA A 128 -4.47 8.08 -4.19
C ALA A 128 -4.96 9.02 -3.10
N ASP A 129 -6.24 8.98 -2.82
CA ASP A 129 -6.91 9.84 -1.85
C ASP A 129 -7.07 9.17 -0.48
N THR A 130 -6.66 7.93 -0.34
CA THR A 130 -6.80 7.17 0.90
C THR A 130 -5.49 6.50 1.26
N GLY A 131 -5.06 6.68 2.51
CA GLY A 131 -3.93 5.97 3.07
C GLY A 131 -4.40 4.72 3.80
N VAL A 132 -3.62 3.66 3.70
CA VAL A 132 -3.82 2.43 4.47
C VAL A 132 -2.60 2.27 5.36
N VAL A 133 -2.80 2.39 6.66
CA VAL A 133 -1.74 2.21 7.66
C VAL A 133 -1.90 0.83 8.27
N ILE A 134 -0.84 0.04 8.22
CA ILE A 134 -0.91 -1.38 8.51
C ILE A 134 -0.03 -1.71 9.71
N THR A 135 -0.64 -2.29 10.75
CA THR A 135 0.07 -2.85 11.89
C THR A 135 0.36 -4.31 11.56
N LEU A 136 1.64 -4.65 11.48
CA LEU A 136 2.06 -6.01 11.13
C LEU A 136 2.01 -6.91 12.35
N GLN A 137 1.59 -8.15 12.12
CA GLN A 137 1.69 -9.21 13.11
C GLN A 137 3.01 -9.93 12.88
N GLY A 138 3.75 -10.10 13.94
CA GLY A 138 5.06 -10.67 13.75
C GLY A 138 5.36 -11.86 14.60
#